data_5f6d2923e2b2c3b0bdf1993f7fce0cc3
#
_entry.id   5f6d2923e2b2c3b0bdf1993f7fce0cc3
#
_cell.length_a   1.000
_cell.length_b   1.000
_cell.length_c   1.000
_cell.angle_alpha   90.00
_cell.angle_beta   90.00
_cell.angle_gamma   90.00
#
_symmetry.space_group_name_H-M   'P 1'
#
loop_
_entity.id
_entity.type
_entity.pdbx_description
1 polymer ?
#
loop_
_entity_poly.entity_id
_entity_poly.type
_entity_poly.pdbx_seq_one_letter_code
_entity_poly.pdbx_strand_id
1 'polypeptide(L)'
;MNANETLIVERQTGFQRIRIMESGWGCISVYFGDGDATQSIISVEEPRYLGLPYVRTLLAALAFQPNPLRVLVVGLGGGTIPRYLQSCFPEVMVEVAEIDPVMVELAREYCGLVEGERLRVLVGDARDVIEAAEEKYGAIFLDGFGEDSIPSHLSTGEFLEGVKRALLPGGVVLANIWGSNRNRLYGRMLQTYREVFKDLYVLDVPVSGAKIFVGLDECREVDHEKFVEWVEVMSEEHGLDSDLEEAVSGLRKGADERPYFEERLRD
;
A
#
# COMPACT_ATOMS: atom_id res chain seq x y z
N MET A 1 -11.18 15.13 -13.29
CA MET A 1 -11.59 14.11 -14.30
C MET A 1 -10.72 14.32 -15.53
N ASN A 2 -10.01 13.27 -15.94
CA ASN A 2 -9.29 13.31 -17.21
C ASN A 2 -10.29 13.43 -18.35
N ALA A 3 -10.01 14.26 -19.36
CA ALA A 3 -10.94 14.61 -20.44
C ALA A 3 -11.44 13.44 -21.32
N ASN A 4 -10.97 12.21 -21.06
CA ASN A 4 -11.25 11.01 -21.84
C ASN A 4 -11.73 9.82 -20.99
N GLU A 5 -12.29 10.05 -19.81
CA GLU A 5 -12.85 8.99 -18.96
C GLU A 5 -14.38 9.00 -18.99
N THR A 6 -14.97 7.81 -19.04
CA THR A 6 -16.43 7.59 -19.00
C THR A 6 -16.83 6.98 -17.67
N LEU A 7 -17.84 7.54 -17.00
CA LEU A 7 -18.39 6.97 -15.78
C LEU A 7 -19.10 5.64 -16.10
N ILE A 8 -18.62 4.55 -15.47
CA ILE A 8 -19.27 3.23 -15.53
C ILE A 8 -20.33 3.12 -14.45
N VAL A 9 -19.93 3.34 -13.20
CA VAL A 9 -20.80 3.21 -12.04
C VAL A 9 -20.39 4.17 -10.92
N GLU A 10 -21.40 4.62 -10.19
CA GLU A 10 -21.23 5.40 -8.96
C GLU A 10 -22.04 4.77 -7.84
N ARG A 11 -21.49 4.71 -6.65
CA ARG A 11 -22.13 4.22 -5.44
C ARG A 11 -21.83 5.14 -4.26
N GLN A 12 -22.87 5.46 -3.49
CA GLN A 12 -22.73 6.05 -2.16
C GLN A 12 -22.79 4.92 -1.13
N THR A 13 -21.78 4.80 -0.29
CA THR A 13 -21.71 3.78 0.77
C THR A 13 -21.81 4.42 2.16
N GLY A 14 -21.73 3.62 3.21
CA GLY A 14 -21.63 4.12 4.57
C GLY A 14 -20.25 4.74 4.91
N PHE A 15 -19.25 4.55 4.04
CA PHE A 15 -17.89 5.01 4.24
C PHE A 15 -17.55 6.18 3.33
N GLN A 16 -17.91 6.09 2.04
CA GLN A 16 -17.52 7.08 1.04
C GLN A 16 -18.37 6.98 -0.24
N ARG A 17 -18.22 7.94 -1.12
CA ARG A 17 -18.70 7.86 -2.50
C ARG A 17 -17.62 7.20 -3.36
N ILE A 18 -17.99 6.19 -4.14
CA ILE A 18 -17.09 5.46 -5.04
C ILE A 18 -17.52 5.70 -6.48
N ARG A 19 -16.58 6.07 -7.34
CA ARG A 19 -16.79 6.21 -8.78
C ARG A 19 -15.82 5.30 -9.52
N ILE A 20 -16.35 4.49 -10.43
CA ILE A 20 -15.57 3.67 -11.36
C ILE A 20 -15.66 4.33 -12.74
N MET A 21 -14.52 4.65 -13.31
CA MET A 21 -14.41 5.28 -14.61
C MET A 21 -13.64 4.37 -15.55
N GLU A 22 -13.96 4.40 -16.84
CA GLU A 22 -13.17 3.74 -17.89
C GLU A 22 -12.48 4.78 -18.76
N SER A 23 -11.20 4.61 -18.97
CA SER A 23 -10.42 5.43 -19.91
C SER A 23 -10.61 4.94 -21.35
N GLY A 24 -10.35 5.80 -22.33
CA GLY A 24 -10.36 5.43 -23.75
C GLY A 24 -9.33 4.35 -24.15
N TRP A 25 -8.45 3.96 -23.22
CA TRP A 25 -7.45 2.89 -23.38
C TRP A 25 -7.85 1.58 -22.68
N GLY A 26 -9.08 1.48 -22.16
CA GLY A 26 -9.59 0.28 -21.46
C GLY A 26 -9.07 0.12 -20.03
N CYS A 27 -8.41 1.12 -19.45
CA CYS A 27 -8.07 1.10 -18.04
C CYS A 27 -9.25 1.56 -17.18
N ILE A 28 -9.38 0.93 -16.03
CA ILE A 28 -10.38 1.27 -15.00
C ILE A 28 -9.72 2.16 -13.95
N SER A 29 -10.31 3.31 -13.67
CA SER A 29 -9.91 4.23 -12.61
C SER A 29 -10.92 4.23 -11.48
N VAL A 30 -10.46 4.17 -10.23
CA VAL A 30 -11.28 4.27 -9.02
C VAL A 30 -11.05 5.62 -8.36
N TYR A 31 -12.14 6.29 -8.00
CA TYR A 31 -12.13 7.57 -7.29
C TYR A 31 -12.97 7.47 -6.02
N PHE A 32 -12.50 8.12 -4.95
CA PHE A 32 -13.25 8.25 -3.70
C PHE A 32 -13.70 9.69 -3.49
N GLY A 33 -14.88 9.85 -2.89
CA GLY A 33 -15.46 11.15 -2.61
C GLY A 33 -15.77 11.99 -3.84
N ASP A 34 -15.74 13.31 -3.65
CA ASP A 34 -15.99 14.30 -4.71
C ASP A 34 -14.70 14.80 -5.38
N GLY A 35 -13.54 14.41 -4.84
CA GLY A 35 -12.23 14.80 -5.34
C GLY A 35 -11.84 14.14 -6.67
N ASP A 36 -10.81 14.69 -7.31
CA ASP A 36 -10.26 14.18 -8.58
C ASP A 36 -8.99 13.31 -8.35
N ALA A 37 -8.69 12.97 -7.09
CA ALA A 37 -7.55 12.10 -6.79
C ALA A 37 -7.90 10.65 -7.14
N THR A 38 -7.15 10.08 -8.09
CA THR A 38 -7.30 8.68 -8.48
C THR A 38 -6.72 7.77 -7.41
N GLN A 39 -7.52 6.83 -6.92
CA GLN A 39 -7.11 5.85 -5.90
C GLN A 39 -6.52 4.58 -6.50
N SER A 40 -6.99 4.19 -7.69
CA SER A 40 -6.45 3.04 -8.42
C SER A 40 -6.57 3.28 -9.93
N ILE A 41 -5.59 2.78 -10.69
CA ILE A 41 -5.67 2.66 -12.15
C ILE A 41 -5.33 1.21 -12.49
N ILE A 42 -6.25 0.50 -13.11
CA ILE A 42 -6.19 -0.94 -13.33
C ILE A 42 -6.37 -1.25 -14.80
N SER A 43 -5.58 -2.17 -15.34
CA SER A 43 -5.92 -2.94 -16.53
C SER A 43 -6.53 -4.27 -16.10
N VAL A 44 -7.76 -4.58 -16.57
CA VAL A 44 -8.42 -5.84 -16.23
C VAL A 44 -7.68 -7.01 -16.90
N GLU A 45 -7.21 -6.80 -18.12
CA GLU A 45 -6.52 -7.81 -18.93
C GLU A 45 -5.06 -8.03 -18.47
N GLU A 46 -4.41 -6.97 -17.93
CA GLU A 46 -3.00 -6.99 -17.53
C GLU A 46 -2.88 -6.81 -16.00
N PRO A 47 -2.90 -7.91 -15.21
CA PRO A 47 -2.86 -7.83 -13.74
C PRO A 47 -1.54 -7.26 -13.17
N ARG A 48 -0.49 -7.20 -13.99
CA ARG A 48 0.82 -6.59 -13.63
C ARG A 48 0.87 -5.09 -13.91
N TYR A 49 -0.15 -4.52 -14.54
CA TYR A 49 -0.17 -3.09 -14.82
C TYR A 49 -0.27 -2.26 -13.55
N LEU A 50 0.67 -1.36 -13.35
CA LEU A 50 0.79 -0.48 -12.18
C LEU A 50 0.67 0.98 -12.61
N GLY A 51 -0.57 1.48 -12.69
CA GLY A 51 -0.86 2.82 -13.21
C GLY A 51 -0.42 3.97 -12.31
N LEU A 52 -0.25 3.74 -11.00
CA LEU A 52 0.10 4.79 -10.03
C LEU A 52 1.55 4.64 -9.52
N PRO A 53 2.35 5.73 -9.49
CA PRO A 53 3.75 5.68 -9.07
C PRO A 53 3.95 5.14 -7.64
N TYR A 54 3.05 5.47 -6.70
CA TYR A 54 3.20 5.02 -5.32
C TYR A 54 3.11 3.49 -5.19
N VAL A 55 2.29 2.83 -6.00
CA VAL A 55 2.16 1.36 -5.97
C VAL A 55 3.46 0.71 -6.41
N ARG A 56 4.11 1.25 -7.44
CA ARG A 56 5.43 0.78 -7.90
C ARG A 56 6.48 0.91 -6.80
N THR A 57 6.57 2.07 -6.16
CA THR A 57 7.51 2.31 -5.05
C THR A 57 7.19 1.41 -3.84
N LEU A 58 5.91 1.19 -3.53
CA LEU A 58 5.48 0.32 -2.45
C LEU A 58 5.86 -1.14 -2.70
N LEU A 59 5.71 -1.62 -3.94
CA LEU A 59 6.12 -2.96 -4.35
C LEU A 59 7.65 -3.10 -4.42
N ALA A 60 8.38 -2.07 -4.86
CA ALA A 60 9.84 -2.04 -4.82
C ALA A 60 10.38 -2.21 -3.39
N ALA A 61 9.66 -1.68 -2.40
CA ALA A 61 10.02 -1.85 -1.00
C ALA A 61 9.90 -3.30 -0.49
N LEU A 62 9.32 -4.24 -1.26
CA LEU A 62 9.43 -5.68 -1.00
C LEU A 62 10.87 -6.20 -1.08
N ALA A 63 11.84 -5.45 -1.63
CA ALA A 63 13.26 -5.78 -1.54
C ALA A 63 13.74 -5.98 -0.08
N PHE A 64 13.04 -5.42 0.89
CA PHE A 64 13.29 -5.67 2.32
C PHE A 64 12.84 -7.07 2.77
N GLN A 65 11.89 -7.69 2.06
CA GLN A 65 11.40 -9.07 2.27
C GLN A 65 11.02 -9.69 0.91
N PRO A 66 12.01 -10.13 0.11
CA PRO A 66 11.81 -10.48 -1.31
C PRO A 66 10.88 -11.66 -1.57
N ASN A 67 10.71 -12.56 -0.57
CA ASN A 67 9.93 -13.78 -0.70
C ASN A 67 8.93 -13.94 0.47
N PRO A 68 7.96 -13.03 0.63
CA PRO A 68 6.95 -13.18 1.66
C PRO A 68 6.01 -14.32 1.24
N LEU A 69 5.88 -15.37 2.07
CA LEU A 69 4.93 -16.46 1.80
C LEU A 69 3.49 -16.07 2.10
N ARG A 70 3.29 -15.11 3.00
CA ARG A 70 1.98 -14.61 3.39
C ARG A 70 2.02 -13.09 3.53
N VAL A 71 1.07 -12.43 2.92
CA VAL A 71 0.96 -10.96 2.86
C VAL A 71 -0.43 -10.53 3.30
N LEU A 72 -0.50 -9.46 4.10
CA LEU A 72 -1.72 -8.70 4.35
C LEU A 72 -1.66 -7.37 3.61
N VAL A 73 -2.73 -7.03 2.91
CA VAL A 73 -2.93 -5.71 2.32
C VAL A 73 -4.09 -5.04 3.05
N VAL A 74 -3.83 -3.91 3.68
CA VAL A 74 -4.86 -3.06 4.31
C VAL A 74 -5.31 -2.03 3.29
N GLY A 75 -6.58 -2.10 2.92
CA GLY A 75 -7.18 -1.35 1.81
C GLY A 75 -7.13 -2.12 0.50
N LEU A 76 -8.28 -2.24 -0.16
CA LEU A 76 -8.41 -2.93 -1.45
C LEU A 76 -8.27 -1.96 -2.62
N GLY A 77 -8.99 -0.84 -2.58
CA GLY A 77 -9.17 0.00 -3.74
C GLY A 77 -9.65 -0.83 -4.95
N GLY A 78 -9.07 -0.63 -6.11
CA GLY A 78 -9.34 -1.46 -7.28
C GLY A 78 -8.63 -2.82 -7.30
N GLY A 79 -7.90 -3.18 -6.24
CA GLY A 79 -7.21 -4.47 -6.15
C GLY A 79 -5.88 -4.54 -6.90
N THR A 80 -5.24 -3.41 -7.17
CA THR A 80 -3.95 -3.36 -7.90
C THR A 80 -2.88 -4.20 -7.21
N ILE A 81 -2.64 -3.97 -5.91
CA ILE A 81 -1.59 -4.67 -5.14
C ILE A 81 -1.85 -6.18 -5.07
N PRO A 82 -3.03 -6.67 -4.61
CA PRO A 82 -3.26 -8.10 -4.50
C PRO A 82 -3.24 -8.83 -5.84
N ARG A 83 -3.74 -8.23 -6.93
CA ARG A 83 -3.68 -8.81 -8.27
C ARG A 83 -2.26 -8.94 -8.79
N TYR A 84 -1.44 -7.92 -8.58
CA TYR A 84 -0.02 -7.94 -8.94
C TYR A 84 0.72 -9.04 -8.17
N LEU A 85 0.57 -9.09 -6.84
CA LEU A 85 1.22 -10.09 -5.99
C LEU A 85 0.83 -11.51 -6.41
N GLN A 86 -0.45 -11.76 -6.68
CA GLN A 86 -0.92 -13.06 -7.14
C GLN A 86 -0.34 -13.46 -8.49
N SER A 87 -0.13 -12.49 -9.39
CA SER A 87 0.42 -12.70 -10.74
C SER A 87 1.94 -12.93 -10.75
N CYS A 88 2.68 -12.21 -9.90
CA CYS A 88 4.14 -12.22 -9.89
C CYS A 88 4.74 -13.24 -8.91
N PHE A 89 4.03 -13.55 -7.82
CA PHE A 89 4.52 -14.45 -6.76
C PHE A 89 3.59 -15.67 -6.63
N PRO A 90 3.88 -16.78 -7.34
CA PRO A 90 2.97 -17.92 -7.41
C PRO A 90 2.75 -18.65 -6.08
N GLU A 91 3.66 -18.51 -5.12
CA GLU A 91 3.58 -19.16 -3.81
C GLU A 91 2.96 -18.26 -2.71
N VAL A 92 2.72 -16.97 -3.02
CA VAL A 92 2.27 -16.03 -2.00
C VAL A 92 0.78 -16.23 -1.68
N MET A 93 0.47 -16.24 -0.38
CA MET A 93 -0.89 -16.15 0.15
C MET A 93 -1.19 -14.68 0.46
N VAL A 94 -2.21 -14.12 -0.18
CA VAL A 94 -2.60 -12.71 -0.03
C VAL A 94 -3.95 -12.63 0.69
N GLU A 95 -3.97 -11.92 1.80
CA GLU A 95 -5.20 -11.49 2.46
C GLU A 95 -5.35 -9.98 2.34
N VAL A 96 -6.56 -9.52 2.13
CA VAL A 96 -6.89 -8.09 2.02
C VAL A 96 -7.91 -7.74 3.08
N ALA A 97 -7.62 -6.75 3.92
CA ALA A 97 -8.60 -6.17 4.85
C ALA A 97 -9.25 -4.96 4.16
N GLU A 98 -10.55 -5.04 3.90
CA GLU A 98 -11.32 -3.94 3.30
C GLU A 98 -12.57 -3.67 4.13
N ILE A 99 -12.75 -2.41 4.54
CA ILE A 99 -13.85 -2.03 5.41
C ILE A 99 -15.19 -1.89 4.65
N ASP A 100 -15.12 -1.53 3.38
CA ASP A 100 -16.30 -1.26 2.57
C ASP A 100 -16.69 -2.47 1.69
N PRO A 101 -17.74 -3.23 2.04
CA PRO A 101 -18.18 -4.37 1.23
C PRO A 101 -18.58 -4.00 -0.19
N VAL A 102 -19.04 -2.75 -0.42
CA VAL A 102 -19.41 -2.27 -1.76
C VAL A 102 -18.15 -2.10 -2.61
N MET A 103 -17.01 -1.66 -2.03
CA MET A 103 -15.74 -1.61 -2.78
C MET A 103 -15.32 -3.01 -3.24
N VAL A 104 -15.50 -4.01 -2.38
CA VAL A 104 -15.19 -5.41 -2.74
C VAL A 104 -16.07 -5.90 -3.90
N GLU A 105 -17.38 -5.61 -3.86
CA GLU A 105 -18.30 -5.95 -4.97
C GLU A 105 -17.86 -5.27 -6.27
N LEU A 106 -17.57 -3.97 -6.24
CA LEU A 106 -17.14 -3.21 -7.40
C LEU A 106 -15.78 -3.70 -7.95
N ALA A 107 -14.84 -4.06 -7.09
CA ALA A 107 -13.56 -4.60 -7.50
C ALA A 107 -13.71 -5.95 -8.23
N ARG A 108 -14.62 -6.82 -7.77
CA ARG A 108 -14.95 -8.09 -8.44
C ARG A 108 -15.61 -7.85 -9.78
N GLU A 109 -16.56 -6.91 -9.86
CA GLU A 109 -17.38 -6.70 -11.06
C GLU A 109 -16.62 -5.94 -12.16
N TYR A 110 -15.83 -4.92 -11.79
CA TYR A 110 -15.23 -3.98 -12.75
C TYR A 110 -13.69 -3.99 -12.80
N CYS A 111 -13.01 -4.41 -11.73
CA CYS A 111 -11.56 -4.29 -11.65
C CYS A 111 -10.81 -5.62 -11.82
N GLY A 112 -11.51 -6.71 -12.16
CA GLY A 112 -10.90 -8.01 -12.39
C GLY A 112 -10.33 -8.68 -11.13
N LEU A 113 -10.87 -8.37 -9.95
CA LEU A 113 -10.52 -9.06 -8.71
C LEU A 113 -11.11 -10.46 -8.71
N VAL A 114 -10.27 -11.49 -8.60
CA VAL A 114 -10.67 -12.89 -8.52
C VAL A 114 -10.07 -13.51 -7.26
N GLU A 115 -10.95 -13.85 -6.31
CA GLU A 115 -10.56 -14.56 -5.10
C GLU A 115 -10.45 -16.07 -5.35
N GLY A 116 -9.68 -16.75 -4.52
CA GLY A 116 -9.45 -18.18 -4.61
C GLY A 116 -8.61 -18.68 -3.43
N GLU A 117 -7.92 -19.78 -3.61
CA GLU A 117 -7.14 -20.39 -2.53
C GLU A 117 -6.02 -19.46 -2.00
N ARG A 118 -5.42 -18.65 -2.89
CA ARG A 118 -4.28 -17.77 -2.59
C ARG A 118 -4.62 -16.30 -2.42
N LEU A 119 -5.86 -15.87 -2.66
CA LEU A 119 -6.31 -14.50 -2.47
C LEU A 119 -7.67 -14.50 -1.80
N ARG A 120 -7.76 -13.86 -0.65
CA ARG A 120 -9.01 -13.69 0.11
C ARG A 120 -9.19 -12.25 0.55
N VAL A 121 -10.41 -11.74 0.45
CA VAL A 121 -10.78 -10.44 1.01
C VAL A 121 -11.57 -10.66 2.31
N LEU A 122 -11.06 -10.07 3.38
CA LEU A 122 -11.65 -10.04 4.70
C LEU A 122 -12.36 -8.70 4.86
N VAL A 123 -13.71 -8.72 4.80
CA VAL A 123 -14.50 -7.50 4.95
C VAL A 123 -14.57 -7.14 6.43
N GLY A 124 -14.00 -6.00 6.80
CA GLY A 124 -13.95 -5.52 8.17
C GLY A 124 -12.88 -4.46 8.41
N ASP A 125 -12.86 -3.94 9.63
CA ASP A 125 -11.81 -3.03 10.07
C ASP A 125 -10.45 -3.74 10.11
N ALA A 126 -9.43 -3.10 9.56
CA ALA A 126 -8.08 -3.66 9.51
C ALA A 126 -7.49 -3.95 10.90
N ARG A 127 -7.87 -3.16 11.92
CA ARG A 127 -7.47 -3.39 13.30
C ARG A 127 -8.00 -4.72 13.81
N ASP A 128 -9.28 -5.00 13.59
CA ASP A 128 -9.92 -6.26 14.00
C ASP A 128 -9.29 -7.45 13.24
N VAL A 129 -9.04 -7.29 11.94
CA VAL A 129 -8.39 -8.32 11.12
C VAL A 129 -6.99 -8.65 11.64
N ILE A 130 -6.20 -7.63 11.98
CA ILE A 130 -4.83 -7.79 12.51
C ILE A 130 -4.85 -8.42 13.90
N GLU A 131 -5.77 -8.02 14.77
CA GLU A 131 -5.90 -8.58 16.12
C GLU A 131 -6.37 -10.04 16.12
N ALA A 132 -7.23 -10.41 15.16
CA ALA A 132 -7.72 -11.77 14.98
C ALA A 132 -6.76 -12.70 14.22
N ALA A 133 -5.65 -12.18 13.67
CA ALA A 133 -4.74 -12.96 12.84
C ALA A 133 -4.04 -14.07 13.65
N GLU A 134 -4.38 -15.32 13.37
CA GLU A 134 -3.74 -16.51 13.97
C GLU A 134 -2.37 -16.78 13.34
N GLU A 135 -2.26 -16.59 12.04
CA GLU A 135 -1.02 -16.77 11.28
C GLU A 135 -0.38 -15.40 11.01
N LYS A 136 0.94 -15.41 10.99
CA LYS A 136 1.73 -14.19 10.83
C LYS A 136 2.12 -13.93 9.40
N TYR A 137 2.43 -12.65 9.10
CA TYR A 137 2.73 -12.16 7.76
C TYR A 137 4.22 -11.90 7.56
N GLY A 138 4.73 -12.24 6.38
CA GLY A 138 6.06 -11.82 5.95
C GLY A 138 6.11 -10.35 5.56
N ALA A 139 5.00 -9.84 5.01
CA ALA A 139 4.83 -8.42 4.71
C ALA A 139 3.40 -7.95 5.00
N ILE A 140 3.26 -6.72 5.50
CA ILE A 140 1.97 -6.05 5.68
C ILE A 140 2.03 -4.72 4.93
N PHE A 141 1.13 -4.54 3.95
CA PHE A 141 0.95 -3.30 3.22
C PHE A 141 -0.12 -2.46 3.90
N LEU A 142 0.19 -1.23 4.26
CA LEU A 142 -0.75 -0.26 4.81
C LEU A 142 -1.06 0.79 3.72
N ASP A 143 -2.14 0.56 2.99
CA ASP A 143 -2.64 1.40 1.90
C ASP A 143 -4.14 1.73 2.07
N GLY A 144 -4.59 1.77 3.32
CA GLY A 144 -5.98 2.04 3.70
C GLY A 144 -6.28 3.54 3.76
N PHE A 145 -6.42 4.17 2.60
CA PHE A 145 -6.83 5.58 2.50
C PHE A 145 -8.34 5.71 2.40
N GLY A 146 -8.90 6.69 3.14
CA GLY A 146 -10.20 7.27 2.81
C GLY A 146 -10.06 8.39 1.78
N GLU A 147 -11.14 9.19 1.62
CA GLU A 147 -11.17 10.30 0.66
C GLU A 147 -9.99 11.29 0.81
N ASP A 148 -9.66 11.68 2.05
CA ASP A 148 -8.69 12.75 2.34
C ASP A 148 -7.44 12.30 3.11
N SER A 149 -7.48 11.16 3.80
CA SER A 149 -6.39 10.75 4.70
C SER A 149 -6.48 9.28 5.12
N ILE A 150 -5.40 8.79 5.74
CA ILE A 150 -5.44 7.54 6.50
C ILE A 150 -6.36 7.74 7.71
N PRO A 151 -7.30 6.82 8.00
CA PRO A 151 -8.11 6.86 9.20
C PRO A 151 -7.25 6.98 10.46
N SER A 152 -7.61 7.88 11.38
CA SER A 152 -6.76 8.20 12.54
C SER A 152 -6.45 6.97 13.40
N HIS A 153 -7.41 6.06 13.57
CA HIS A 153 -7.24 4.82 14.35
C HIS A 153 -6.25 3.82 13.71
N LEU A 154 -5.95 3.93 12.41
CA LEU A 154 -4.93 3.15 11.70
C LEU A 154 -3.56 3.84 11.68
N SER A 155 -3.40 4.96 12.40
CA SER A 155 -2.15 5.72 12.45
C SER A 155 -1.55 5.77 13.86
N THR A 156 -2.22 5.17 14.86
CA THR A 156 -1.80 5.22 16.27
C THR A 156 -0.69 4.22 16.56
N GLY A 157 0.06 4.49 17.62
CA GLY A 157 1.10 3.57 18.05
C GLY A 157 0.57 2.23 18.47
N GLU A 158 -0.62 2.19 19.09
CA GLU A 158 -1.31 0.97 19.51
C GLU A 158 -1.65 0.09 18.30
N PHE A 159 -2.14 0.70 17.21
CA PHE A 159 -2.37 -0.01 15.96
C PHE A 159 -1.06 -0.56 15.37
N LEU A 160 -0.01 0.27 15.27
CA LEU A 160 1.28 -0.17 14.73
C LEU A 160 1.97 -1.24 15.58
N GLU A 161 1.77 -1.24 16.91
CA GLU A 161 2.19 -2.34 17.77
C GLU A 161 1.41 -3.64 17.46
N GLY A 162 0.14 -3.54 17.11
CA GLY A 162 -0.66 -4.66 16.59
C GLY A 162 -0.09 -5.20 15.28
N VAL A 163 0.18 -4.30 14.31
CA VAL A 163 0.82 -4.64 13.03
C VAL A 163 2.16 -5.35 13.26
N LYS A 164 3.02 -4.81 14.13
CA LYS A 164 4.31 -5.42 14.45
C LYS A 164 4.15 -6.83 15.03
N ARG A 165 3.20 -7.05 15.94
CA ARG A 165 2.92 -8.39 16.49
C ARG A 165 2.44 -9.38 15.45
N ALA A 166 1.76 -8.92 14.39
CA ALA A 166 1.28 -9.75 13.30
C ALA A 166 2.38 -10.11 12.27
N LEU A 167 3.57 -9.51 12.35
CA LEU A 167 4.70 -9.85 11.49
C LEU A 167 5.43 -11.11 11.97
N LEU A 168 5.93 -11.88 11.01
CA LEU A 168 6.95 -12.90 11.23
C LEU A 168 8.28 -12.25 11.65
N PRO A 169 9.19 -12.98 12.33
CA PRO A 169 10.56 -12.52 12.47
C PRO A 169 11.18 -12.19 11.11
N GLY A 170 11.77 -11.00 10.97
CA GLY A 170 12.29 -10.48 9.71
C GLY A 170 11.22 -9.97 8.73
N GLY A 171 9.95 -9.98 9.11
CA GLY A 171 8.87 -9.40 8.33
C GLY A 171 8.91 -7.88 8.29
N VAL A 172 8.19 -7.29 7.34
CA VAL A 172 8.20 -5.85 7.07
C VAL A 172 6.79 -5.26 7.03
N VAL A 173 6.65 -4.01 7.48
CA VAL A 173 5.48 -3.19 7.17
C VAL A 173 5.85 -2.17 6.10
N LEU A 174 5.02 -2.04 5.09
CA LEU A 174 5.17 -1.15 3.96
C LEU A 174 3.97 -0.21 3.93
N ALA A 175 4.17 1.07 4.22
CA ALA A 175 3.07 2.02 4.38
C ALA A 175 3.16 3.16 3.37
N ASN A 176 2.06 3.39 2.65
CA ASN A 176 1.89 4.57 1.83
C ASN A 176 1.52 5.76 2.73
N ILE A 177 2.32 6.81 2.72
CA ILE A 177 2.14 8.00 3.57
C ILE A 177 2.19 9.25 2.70
N TRP A 178 1.17 10.07 2.75
CA TRP A 178 1.24 11.37 2.10
C TRP A 178 2.28 12.27 2.78
N GLY A 179 3.11 12.91 1.98
CA GLY A 179 4.16 13.79 2.48
C GLY A 179 3.60 15.05 3.19
N SER A 180 4.47 15.76 3.88
CA SER A 180 4.12 16.90 4.75
C SER A 180 3.39 18.05 4.04
N ASN A 181 3.47 18.15 2.72
CA ASN A 181 2.75 19.13 1.91
C ASN A 181 1.23 18.88 1.85
N ARG A 182 0.79 17.63 2.06
CA ARG A 182 -0.63 17.22 2.04
C ARG A 182 -1.10 16.61 3.37
N ASN A 183 -0.18 16.12 4.20
CA ASN A 183 -0.50 15.44 5.45
C ASN A 183 0.05 16.23 6.64
N ARG A 184 -0.84 16.91 7.36
CA ARG A 184 -0.49 17.68 8.58
C ARG A 184 0.00 16.78 9.73
N LEU A 185 -0.32 15.49 9.69
CA LEU A 185 0.10 14.52 10.71
C LEU A 185 1.42 13.81 10.35
N TYR A 186 2.04 14.15 9.21
CA TYR A 186 3.24 13.48 8.70
C TYR A 186 4.34 13.34 9.76
N GLY A 187 4.70 14.44 10.44
CA GLY A 187 5.76 14.42 11.47
C GLY A 187 5.40 13.54 12.66
N ARG A 188 4.12 13.55 13.08
CA ARG A 188 3.64 12.69 14.17
C ARG A 188 3.60 11.22 13.76
N MET A 189 3.18 10.92 12.54
CA MET A 189 3.22 9.56 11.99
C MET A 189 4.66 9.06 11.90
N LEU A 190 5.58 9.86 11.37
CA LEU A 190 7.01 9.53 11.32
C LEU A 190 7.55 9.19 12.72
N GLN A 191 7.22 10.01 13.72
CA GLN A 191 7.63 9.77 15.10
C GLN A 191 7.00 8.48 15.66
N THR A 192 5.72 8.22 15.37
CA THR A 192 5.04 7.00 15.80
C THR A 192 5.71 5.74 15.24
N TYR A 193 6.06 5.74 13.94
CA TYR A 193 6.79 4.63 13.33
C TYR A 193 8.19 4.43 13.94
N ARG A 194 8.93 5.51 14.21
CA ARG A 194 10.25 5.45 14.86
C ARG A 194 10.21 4.86 16.28
N GLU A 195 9.14 5.11 17.02
CA GLU A 195 8.98 4.58 18.38
C GLU A 195 8.55 3.11 18.40
N VAL A 196 7.76 2.69 17.40
CA VAL A 196 7.23 1.33 17.35
C VAL A 196 8.22 0.35 16.72
N PHE A 197 8.87 0.72 15.62
CA PHE A 197 9.78 -0.14 14.88
C PHE A 197 11.24 0.12 15.28
N LYS A 198 12.04 -0.95 15.35
CA LYS A 198 13.48 -0.86 15.67
C LYS A 198 14.29 -0.18 14.58
N ASP A 199 13.87 -0.35 13.33
CA ASP A 199 14.44 0.37 12.20
C ASP A 199 13.31 0.87 11.28
N LEU A 200 13.53 2.01 10.66
CA LEU A 200 12.61 2.64 9.73
C LEU A 200 13.39 3.15 8.53
N TYR A 201 12.92 2.80 7.34
CA TYR A 201 13.40 3.36 6.08
C TYR A 201 12.30 4.16 5.40
N VAL A 202 12.69 5.13 4.61
CA VAL A 202 11.78 6.01 3.86
C VAL A 202 12.24 6.06 2.40
N LEU A 203 11.30 5.80 1.49
CA LEU A 203 11.47 6.00 0.06
C LEU A 203 10.57 7.14 -0.39
N ASP A 204 11.09 8.00 -1.26
CA ASP A 204 10.28 9.02 -1.92
C ASP A 204 9.51 8.41 -3.09
N VAL A 205 8.24 8.80 -3.24
CA VAL A 205 7.46 8.42 -4.41
C VAL A 205 7.65 9.48 -5.49
N PRO A 206 8.20 9.13 -6.66
CA PRO A 206 8.42 10.07 -7.75
C PRO A 206 7.16 10.86 -8.11
N VAL A 207 7.31 12.13 -8.40
CA VAL A 207 6.29 13.11 -8.87
C VAL A 207 5.03 13.29 -8.00
N SER A 208 4.82 12.49 -6.96
CA SER A 208 3.60 12.56 -6.13
C SER A 208 3.76 13.30 -4.81
N GLY A 209 4.98 13.36 -4.28
CA GLY A 209 5.26 13.87 -2.94
C GLY A 209 4.78 12.94 -1.80
N ALA A 210 4.27 11.75 -2.11
CA ALA A 210 4.04 10.69 -1.14
C ALA A 210 5.36 10.03 -0.75
N LYS A 211 5.34 9.25 0.31
CA LYS A 211 6.49 8.50 0.84
C LYS A 211 6.06 7.09 1.21
N ILE A 212 6.95 6.14 1.01
CA ILE A 212 6.76 4.80 1.53
C ILE A 212 7.62 4.64 2.77
N PHE A 213 6.96 4.30 3.89
CA PHE A 213 7.63 3.92 5.13
C PHE A 213 7.80 2.41 5.18
N VAL A 214 9.02 1.98 5.52
CA VAL A 214 9.37 0.56 5.71
C VAL A 214 9.77 0.37 7.17
N GLY A 215 8.90 -0.24 7.95
CA GLY A 215 9.14 -0.52 9.36
C GLY A 215 9.61 -1.96 9.59
N LEU A 216 10.64 -2.14 10.41
CA LEU A 216 11.28 -3.41 10.74
C LEU A 216 11.33 -3.61 12.25
N ASP A 217 11.03 -4.83 12.74
CA ASP A 217 11.24 -5.17 14.17
C ASP A 217 12.64 -5.70 14.48
N GLU A 218 13.60 -5.37 13.64
CA GLU A 218 15.03 -5.63 13.84
C GLU A 218 15.87 -4.50 13.27
N CYS A 219 17.07 -4.30 13.79
CA CYS A 219 18.03 -3.40 13.17
C CYS A 219 18.65 -4.11 11.98
N ARG A 220 18.43 -3.58 10.79
CA ARG A 220 18.95 -4.13 9.54
C ARG A 220 19.63 -3.02 8.74
N GLU A 221 20.90 -3.22 8.43
CA GLU A 221 21.54 -2.39 7.40
C GLU A 221 21.14 -2.91 6.03
N VAL A 222 20.64 -2.00 5.20
CA VAL A 222 20.26 -2.32 3.84
C VAL A 222 21.51 -2.27 2.98
N ASP A 223 21.80 -3.39 2.36
CA ASP A 223 22.76 -3.48 1.28
C ASP A 223 22.13 -2.81 0.03
N HIS A 224 22.58 -1.59 -0.25
CA HIS A 224 22.01 -0.78 -1.32
C HIS A 224 22.19 -1.44 -2.71
N GLU A 225 23.31 -2.14 -2.93
CA GLU A 225 23.55 -2.83 -4.20
C GLU A 225 22.54 -3.96 -4.40
N LYS A 226 22.30 -4.77 -3.38
CA LYS A 226 21.27 -5.84 -3.43
C LYS A 226 19.86 -5.29 -3.54
N PHE A 227 19.58 -4.15 -2.94
CA PHE A 227 18.30 -3.51 -3.08
C PHE A 227 18.05 -3.07 -4.53
N VAL A 228 19.05 -2.43 -5.15
CA VAL A 228 19.00 -2.05 -6.57
C VAL A 228 18.86 -3.29 -7.46
N GLU A 229 19.69 -4.31 -7.29
CA GLU A 229 19.64 -5.57 -8.03
C GLU A 229 18.24 -6.22 -7.98
N TRP A 230 17.63 -6.27 -6.78
CA TRP A 230 16.29 -6.82 -6.65
C TRP A 230 15.25 -6.01 -7.41
N VAL A 231 15.33 -4.67 -7.34
CA VAL A 231 14.41 -3.78 -8.06
C VAL A 231 14.60 -3.91 -9.59
N GLU A 232 15.82 -4.06 -10.06
CA GLU A 232 16.11 -4.31 -11.50
C GLU A 232 15.48 -5.64 -11.95
N VAL A 233 15.67 -6.72 -11.20
CA VAL A 233 15.03 -8.02 -11.48
C VAL A 233 13.51 -7.90 -11.51
N MET A 234 12.91 -7.21 -10.54
CA MET A 234 11.47 -6.99 -10.51
C MET A 234 10.99 -6.13 -11.69
N SER A 235 11.80 -5.18 -12.15
CA SER A 235 11.49 -4.36 -13.31
C SER A 235 11.52 -5.19 -14.62
N GLU A 236 12.52 -6.02 -14.79
CA GLU A 236 12.69 -6.85 -15.98
C GLU A 236 11.67 -8.00 -16.05
N GLU A 237 11.46 -8.72 -14.95
CA GLU A 237 10.63 -9.93 -14.93
C GLU A 237 9.14 -9.61 -14.72
N HIS A 238 8.83 -8.52 -14.03
CA HIS A 238 7.48 -8.23 -13.54
C HIS A 238 6.93 -6.86 -13.93
N GLY A 239 7.69 -6.08 -14.73
CA GLY A 239 7.22 -4.81 -15.29
C GLY A 239 7.09 -3.67 -14.28
N LEU A 240 7.95 -3.66 -13.25
CA LEU A 240 8.15 -2.45 -12.47
C LEU A 240 8.96 -1.47 -13.33
N ASP A 241 8.37 -0.34 -13.71
CA ASP A 241 8.99 0.63 -14.64
C ASP A 241 10.22 1.37 -14.06
N SER A 242 10.99 1.98 -14.97
CA SER A 242 12.26 2.70 -14.75
C SER A 242 12.21 3.88 -13.77
N ASP A 243 11.05 4.39 -13.39
CA ASP A 243 10.89 5.46 -12.38
C ASP A 243 11.38 5.04 -10.97
N LEU A 244 11.69 3.76 -10.80
CA LEU A 244 12.17 3.19 -9.55
C LEU A 244 13.62 3.55 -9.22
N GLU A 245 14.45 3.90 -10.21
CA GLU A 245 15.81 4.38 -9.94
C GLU A 245 15.80 5.63 -9.04
N GLU A 246 14.84 6.54 -9.26
CA GLU A 246 14.66 7.73 -8.41
C GLU A 246 14.18 7.35 -7.01
N ALA A 247 13.21 6.43 -6.90
CA ALA A 247 12.72 5.95 -5.61
C ALA A 247 13.81 5.22 -4.82
N VAL A 248 14.61 4.39 -5.49
CA VAL A 248 15.74 3.64 -4.92
C VAL A 248 16.84 4.58 -4.47
N SER A 249 17.20 5.59 -5.28
CA SER A 249 18.21 6.60 -4.91
C SER A 249 17.77 7.46 -3.71
N GLY A 250 16.46 7.59 -3.51
CA GLY A 250 15.85 8.30 -2.37
C GLY A 250 15.73 7.48 -1.08
N LEU A 251 16.17 6.21 -1.08
CA LEU A 251 16.13 5.36 0.12
C LEU A 251 17.03 5.93 1.22
N ARG A 252 16.45 6.16 2.39
CA ARG A 252 17.18 6.67 3.57
C ARG A 252 16.63 6.11 4.87
N LYS A 253 17.46 6.15 5.93
CA LYS A 253 16.97 5.82 7.28
C LYS A 253 15.95 6.86 7.75
N GLY A 254 14.91 6.38 8.42
CA GLY A 254 13.91 7.26 9.01
C GLY A 254 14.49 8.27 10.00
N ALA A 255 15.64 7.96 10.64
CA ALA A 255 16.36 8.89 11.51
C ALA A 255 16.84 10.17 10.80
N ASP A 256 17.10 10.08 9.49
CA ASP A 256 17.56 11.20 8.65
C ASP A 256 16.40 12.06 8.14
N GLU A 257 15.19 11.57 8.22
CA GLU A 257 13.98 12.32 7.89
C GLU A 257 13.66 13.31 9.02
N ARG A 258 13.41 14.58 8.70
CA ARG A 258 13.17 15.62 9.70
C ARG A 258 11.67 15.75 10.01
N PRO A 259 11.21 15.42 11.23
CA PRO A 259 9.83 15.65 11.62
C PRO A 259 9.59 17.13 11.95
N TYR A 260 8.38 17.61 11.64
CA TYR A 260 7.94 18.93 12.08
C TYR A 260 7.39 18.91 13.52
N PHE A 261 7.04 17.72 14.05
CA PHE A 261 6.46 17.51 15.37
C PHE A 261 7.10 16.29 16.04
N GLU A 262 7.15 16.30 17.37
CA GLU A 262 7.84 15.30 18.18
C GLU A 262 6.89 14.34 18.93
N GLU A 263 5.56 14.54 18.89
CA GLU A 263 4.61 13.73 19.66
C GLU A 263 4.07 12.57 18.84
N ARG A 264 4.05 11.38 19.46
CA ARG A 264 3.44 10.16 18.95
C ARG A 264 1.92 10.29 18.85
N LEU A 265 1.31 9.69 17.82
CA LEU A 265 -0.13 9.46 17.74
C LEU A 265 -0.54 8.31 18.65
N ARG A 266 -1.60 8.53 19.43
CA ARG A 266 -2.19 7.55 20.36
C ARG A 266 -3.69 7.42 20.10
N ASP A 267 -4.27 6.30 20.56
CA ASP A 267 -5.73 6.07 20.57
C ASP A 267 -6.49 7.13 21.33
#